data_884642cccb8979163f03f339f9a2b27f
#
_entry.id   884642cccb8979163f03f339f9a2b27f
#
_cell.length_a   1.000
_cell.length_b   1.000
_cell.length_c   1.000
_cell.angle_alpha   90.00
_cell.angle_beta   90.00
_cell.angle_gamma   90.00
#
_symmetry.space_group_name_H-M   'P 1'
#
loop_
_entity.id
_entity.type
_entity.pdbx_description
1 polymer ?
#
loop_
_entity_poly.entity_id
_entity_poly.type
_entity_poly.pdbx_seq_one_letter_code
_entity_poly.pdbx_strand_id
1 'polypeptide(L)'
;MIKSYSNANERLSAHFRAGEFRCKCCGKIRVDSTLIGFLEQLYAKLNCSKIIVSSGYRCTRHDRAVGGSGAGRHTMGMAADICCYGQDGKPIASKYVACAAEDLGINGIGLNCGGNHSYTHIDSRSAAAKWWGDESVKGYPSIRRINGSTSFYAYCGMPRQDCPYTAPDATIRYGSRGDGVRWLQYMLDAAGYDCGKIDGIAGVKTIAAIRAYQQEHGLAVDGLAGKKTVAALTGK
;
A
#
# COMPACT_ATOMS: atom_id res chain seq x y z
N MET A 1 -21.12 5.53 -4.95
CA MET A 1 -22.18 5.48 -6.01
C MET A 1 -21.52 5.69 -7.36
N ILE A 2 -21.80 4.79 -8.33
CA ILE A 2 -21.23 4.86 -9.69
C ILE A 2 -22.08 5.77 -10.55
N LYS A 3 -21.45 6.75 -11.21
CA LYS A 3 -22.11 7.68 -12.13
C LYS A 3 -21.43 7.70 -13.50
N SER A 4 -22.20 7.99 -14.56
CA SER A 4 -21.68 8.26 -15.90
C SER A 4 -21.69 9.77 -16.16
N TYR A 5 -20.68 10.26 -16.86
CA TYR A 5 -20.47 11.68 -17.12
C TYR A 5 -20.35 11.92 -18.62
N SER A 6 -20.98 12.98 -19.09
CA SER A 6 -20.88 13.47 -20.48
C SER A 6 -19.89 14.63 -20.61
N ASN A 7 -19.76 15.44 -19.56
CA ASN A 7 -18.85 16.57 -19.52
C ASN A 7 -17.50 16.16 -18.88
N ALA A 8 -16.45 16.14 -19.67
CA ALA A 8 -15.10 15.84 -19.21
C ALA A 8 -14.54 16.86 -18.20
N ASN A 9 -14.99 18.10 -18.27
CA ASN A 9 -14.54 19.18 -17.40
C ASN A 9 -15.30 19.22 -16.06
N GLU A 10 -16.33 18.37 -15.91
CA GLU A 10 -17.07 18.30 -14.65
C GLU A 10 -16.14 17.97 -13.49
N ARG A 11 -16.19 18.80 -12.45
CA ARG A 11 -15.38 18.65 -11.26
C ARG A 11 -16.00 17.57 -10.35
N LEU A 12 -15.25 16.53 -10.05
CA LEU A 12 -15.67 15.44 -9.18
C LEU A 12 -15.32 15.71 -7.71
N SER A 13 -14.20 16.44 -7.50
CA SER A 13 -13.69 16.80 -6.18
C SER A 13 -12.69 17.95 -6.28
N ALA A 14 -11.96 18.25 -5.22
CA ALA A 14 -10.96 19.35 -5.20
C ALA A 14 -9.88 19.19 -6.27
N HIS A 15 -9.43 17.95 -6.51
CA HIS A 15 -8.27 17.69 -7.38
C HIS A 15 -8.60 16.89 -8.64
N PHE A 16 -9.82 16.33 -8.77
CA PHE A 16 -10.17 15.44 -9.89
C PHE A 16 -11.31 15.95 -10.75
N ARG A 17 -11.19 15.73 -12.07
CA ARG A 17 -12.23 15.98 -13.08
C ARG A 17 -12.63 14.69 -13.77
N ALA A 18 -13.85 14.62 -14.27
CA ALA A 18 -14.41 13.45 -14.92
C ALA A 18 -13.57 12.94 -16.10
N GLY A 19 -13.01 13.84 -16.89
CA GLY A 19 -12.22 13.51 -18.07
C GLY A 19 -10.99 12.67 -17.81
N GLU A 20 -10.41 12.73 -16.61
CA GLU A 20 -9.25 11.94 -16.22
C GLU A 20 -9.57 10.44 -16.18
N PHE A 21 -10.83 10.08 -15.97
CA PHE A 21 -11.30 8.69 -15.90
C PHE A 21 -11.88 8.17 -17.22
N ARG A 22 -11.67 8.91 -18.30
CA ARG A 22 -12.21 8.57 -19.62
C ARG A 22 -11.61 7.30 -20.20
N CYS A 23 -12.45 6.43 -20.74
CA CYS A 23 -11.99 5.28 -21.51
C CYS A 23 -11.30 5.75 -22.80
N LYS A 24 -10.03 5.36 -22.97
CA LYS A 24 -9.22 5.72 -24.15
C LYS A 24 -9.74 5.12 -25.46
N CYS A 25 -10.61 4.09 -25.39
CA CYS A 25 -11.17 3.41 -26.56
C CYS A 25 -12.51 3.99 -27.02
N CYS A 26 -13.48 4.14 -26.09
CA CYS A 26 -14.84 4.53 -26.44
C CYS A 26 -15.23 5.94 -25.99
N GLY A 27 -14.33 6.65 -25.31
CA GLY A 27 -14.56 8.01 -24.83
C GLY A 27 -15.53 8.13 -23.64
N LYS A 28 -16.21 7.06 -23.25
CA LYS A 28 -17.16 7.07 -22.12
C LYS A 28 -16.44 7.29 -20.79
N ILE A 29 -17.13 7.97 -19.86
CA ILE A 29 -16.64 8.24 -18.52
C ILE A 29 -17.61 7.62 -17.52
N ARG A 30 -17.08 6.81 -16.61
CA ARG A 30 -17.84 6.20 -15.52
C ARG A 30 -16.97 6.12 -14.29
N VAL A 31 -17.42 6.64 -13.15
CA VAL A 31 -16.61 6.74 -11.93
C VAL A 31 -17.47 6.49 -10.70
N ASP A 32 -16.93 5.76 -9.75
CA ASP A 32 -17.49 5.60 -8.41
C ASP A 32 -17.03 6.75 -7.50
N SER A 33 -17.97 7.38 -6.81
CA SER A 33 -17.67 8.46 -5.85
C SER A 33 -16.78 8.00 -4.69
N THR A 34 -16.88 6.73 -4.27
CA THR A 34 -15.99 6.15 -3.23
C THR A 34 -14.55 6.12 -3.71
N LEU A 35 -14.30 5.77 -4.99
CA LEU A 35 -12.96 5.83 -5.57
C LEU A 35 -12.38 7.25 -5.51
N ILE A 36 -13.19 8.26 -5.87
CA ILE A 36 -12.75 9.66 -5.78
C ILE A 36 -12.37 10.04 -4.35
N GLY A 37 -13.17 9.61 -3.36
CA GLY A 37 -12.86 9.83 -1.94
C GLY A 37 -11.51 9.21 -1.53
N PHE A 38 -11.21 8.01 -1.98
CA PHE A 38 -9.92 7.36 -1.73
C PHE A 38 -8.74 8.11 -2.36
N LEU A 39 -8.92 8.60 -3.59
CA LEU A 39 -7.88 9.36 -4.28
C LEU A 39 -7.60 10.72 -3.60
N GLU A 40 -8.61 11.40 -3.07
CA GLU A 40 -8.45 12.62 -2.27
C GLU A 40 -7.72 12.34 -0.94
N GLN A 41 -8.06 11.24 -0.27
CA GLN A 41 -7.37 10.84 0.95
C GLN A 41 -5.89 10.51 0.70
N LEU A 42 -5.58 9.82 -0.41
CA LEU A 42 -4.21 9.56 -0.84
C LEU A 42 -3.47 10.85 -1.19
N TYR A 43 -4.14 11.79 -1.88
CA TYR A 43 -3.58 13.11 -2.20
C TYR A 43 -3.11 13.84 -0.95
N ALA A 44 -3.97 13.87 0.07
CA ALA A 44 -3.66 14.51 1.36
C ALA A 44 -2.58 13.74 2.15
N LYS A 45 -2.73 12.41 2.29
CA LYS A 45 -1.82 11.57 3.10
C LYS A 45 -0.38 11.59 2.57
N LEU A 46 -0.22 11.59 1.25
CA LEU A 46 1.10 11.60 0.59
C LEU A 46 1.62 13.02 0.34
N ASN A 47 0.88 14.05 0.74
CA ASN A 47 1.19 15.46 0.45
C ASN A 47 1.53 15.64 -1.05
N CYS A 48 0.64 15.15 -1.92
CA CYS A 48 0.86 15.19 -3.35
C CYS A 48 0.80 16.63 -3.91
N SER A 49 1.62 16.92 -4.93
CA SER A 49 1.42 18.08 -5.80
C SER A 49 0.41 17.77 -6.90
N LYS A 50 0.34 16.49 -7.33
CA LYS A 50 -0.66 15.98 -8.29
C LYS A 50 -0.75 14.46 -8.22
N ILE A 51 -1.90 13.93 -8.64
CA ILE A 51 -2.10 12.51 -8.97
C ILE A 51 -2.53 12.44 -10.43
N ILE A 52 -1.84 11.64 -11.24
CA ILE A 52 -2.20 11.38 -12.63
C ILE A 52 -2.95 10.05 -12.69
N VAL A 53 -4.17 10.05 -13.23
CA VAL A 53 -4.92 8.85 -13.54
C VAL A 53 -4.47 8.33 -14.89
N SER A 54 -3.57 7.34 -14.90
CA SER A 54 -3.04 6.74 -16.12
C SER A 54 -4.09 5.86 -16.83
N SER A 55 -5.01 5.26 -16.04
CA SER A 55 -6.14 4.49 -16.54
C SER A 55 -7.31 4.56 -15.55
N GLY A 56 -8.46 5.03 -16.00
CA GLY A 56 -9.72 5.03 -15.25
C GLY A 56 -10.69 3.97 -15.76
N TYR A 57 -11.90 4.39 -16.21
CA TYR A 57 -12.88 3.50 -16.80
C TYR A 57 -12.36 2.86 -18.09
N ARG A 58 -12.60 1.56 -18.24
CA ARG A 58 -12.33 0.79 -19.46
C ARG A 58 -13.63 0.13 -19.94
N CYS A 59 -14.04 0.30 -21.19
CA CYS A 59 -15.06 -0.57 -21.75
C CYS A 59 -14.52 -2.00 -21.89
N THR A 60 -15.40 -2.99 -21.96
CA THR A 60 -15.02 -4.42 -22.06
C THR A 60 -13.98 -4.69 -23.17
N ARG A 61 -14.14 -4.04 -24.35
CA ARG A 61 -13.19 -4.17 -25.47
C ARG A 61 -11.80 -3.63 -25.10
N HIS A 62 -11.74 -2.44 -24.47
CA HIS A 62 -10.46 -1.85 -24.06
C HIS A 62 -9.79 -2.68 -22.97
N ASP A 63 -10.55 -3.12 -21.97
CA ASP A 63 -10.00 -3.90 -20.86
C ASP A 63 -9.37 -5.20 -21.35
N ARG A 64 -10.05 -5.93 -22.26
CA ARG A 64 -9.49 -7.13 -22.90
C ARG A 64 -8.24 -6.84 -23.73
N ALA A 65 -8.22 -5.73 -24.46
CA ALA A 65 -7.08 -5.35 -25.29
C ALA A 65 -5.81 -5.05 -24.49
N VAL A 66 -5.95 -4.66 -23.21
CA VAL A 66 -4.82 -4.42 -22.29
C VAL A 66 -4.58 -5.56 -21.29
N GLY A 67 -5.12 -6.75 -21.57
CA GLY A 67 -4.88 -7.96 -20.78
C GLY A 67 -5.85 -8.19 -19.62
N GLY A 68 -6.88 -7.37 -19.48
CA GLY A 68 -7.91 -7.56 -18.47
C GLY A 68 -8.97 -8.61 -18.86
N SER A 69 -9.78 -9.03 -17.89
CA SER A 69 -10.85 -10.04 -18.07
C SER A 69 -12.04 -9.53 -18.91
N GLY A 70 -12.18 -8.22 -19.07
CA GLY A 70 -13.35 -7.56 -19.66
C GLY A 70 -14.53 -7.38 -18.69
N ALA A 71 -14.36 -7.76 -17.41
CA ALA A 71 -15.36 -7.66 -16.36
C ALA A 71 -14.76 -7.18 -15.01
N GLY A 72 -13.57 -6.59 -15.04
CA GLY A 72 -12.84 -6.13 -13.86
C GLY A 72 -13.37 -4.80 -13.29
N ARG A 73 -12.73 -4.30 -12.25
CA ARG A 73 -13.14 -3.07 -11.55
C ARG A 73 -13.07 -1.83 -12.44
N HIS A 74 -12.12 -1.77 -13.37
CA HIS A 74 -12.08 -0.72 -14.40
C HIS A 74 -13.35 -0.68 -15.26
N THR A 75 -13.91 -1.83 -15.64
CA THR A 75 -15.13 -1.89 -16.46
C THR A 75 -16.40 -1.48 -15.70
N MET A 76 -16.32 -1.48 -14.38
CA MET A 76 -17.39 -0.98 -13.51
C MET A 76 -17.27 0.51 -13.20
N GLY A 77 -16.14 1.15 -13.51
CA GLY A 77 -15.83 2.52 -13.10
C GLY A 77 -15.42 2.63 -11.62
N MET A 78 -14.95 1.54 -11.04
CA MET A 78 -14.59 1.41 -9.63
C MET A 78 -13.08 1.39 -9.40
N ALA A 79 -12.26 1.53 -10.44
CA ALA A 79 -10.81 1.45 -10.34
C ALA A 79 -10.10 2.56 -11.11
N ALA A 80 -8.91 2.89 -10.62
CA ALA A 80 -7.94 3.74 -11.29
C ALA A 80 -6.52 3.22 -11.08
N ASP A 81 -5.71 3.27 -12.14
CA ASP A 81 -4.27 3.13 -12.08
C ASP A 81 -3.68 4.54 -11.97
N ILE A 82 -2.93 4.83 -10.92
CA ILE A 82 -2.50 6.17 -10.57
C ILE A 82 -0.97 6.29 -10.42
N CYS A 83 -0.45 7.47 -10.77
CA CYS A 83 0.91 7.90 -10.48
C CYS A 83 0.85 9.15 -9.61
N CYS A 84 1.38 9.07 -8.39
CA CYS A 84 1.42 10.18 -7.44
C CYS A 84 2.75 10.94 -7.56
N TYR A 85 2.72 12.26 -7.36
CA TYR A 85 3.89 13.14 -7.41
C TYR A 85 3.98 13.97 -6.14
N GLY A 86 5.20 14.05 -5.57
CA GLY A 86 5.50 14.87 -4.40
C GLY A 86 5.57 16.36 -4.71
N GLN A 87 5.75 17.19 -3.67
CA GLN A 87 5.89 18.65 -3.80
C GLN A 87 7.15 19.06 -4.58
N ASP A 88 8.16 18.19 -4.63
CA ASP A 88 9.37 18.35 -5.45
C ASP A 88 9.16 18.02 -6.94
N GLY A 89 7.93 17.68 -7.34
CA GLY A 89 7.55 17.32 -8.70
C GLY A 89 8.01 15.92 -9.13
N LYS A 90 8.64 15.14 -8.25
CA LYS A 90 9.10 13.78 -8.56
C LYS A 90 8.00 12.74 -8.30
N PRO A 91 8.01 11.63 -9.05
CA PRO A 91 7.07 10.54 -8.81
C PRO A 91 7.35 9.87 -7.47
N ILE A 92 6.27 9.64 -6.71
CA ILE A 92 6.28 8.82 -5.49
C ILE A 92 6.23 7.36 -5.93
N ALA A 93 7.20 6.55 -5.49
CA ALA A 93 7.27 5.15 -5.89
C ALA A 93 6.00 4.38 -5.46
N SER A 94 5.53 3.46 -6.33
CA SER A 94 4.30 2.67 -6.15
C SER A 94 4.21 1.98 -4.78
N LYS A 95 5.34 1.50 -4.24
CA LYS A 95 5.39 0.90 -2.91
C LYS A 95 4.93 1.83 -1.78
N TYR A 96 5.29 3.12 -1.83
CA TYR A 96 4.83 4.11 -0.83
C TYR A 96 3.35 4.42 -0.99
N VAL A 97 2.87 4.50 -2.23
CA VAL A 97 1.45 4.71 -2.53
C VAL A 97 0.61 3.52 -2.06
N ALA A 98 1.08 2.28 -2.29
CA ALA A 98 0.40 1.07 -1.84
C ALA A 98 0.33 0.98 -0.31
N CYS A 99 1.42 1.29 0.39
CA CYS A 99 1.43 1.34 1.86
C CYS A 99 0.48 2.41 2.40
N ALA A 100 0.48 3.62 1.82
CA ALA A 100 -0.44 4.68 2.21
C ALA A 100 -1.92 4.30 1.96
N ALA A 101 -2.20 3.60 0.87
CA ALA A 101 -3.54 3.09 0.57
C ALA A 101 -3.98 2.01 1.57
N GLU A 102 -3.07 1.14 2.00
CA GLU A 102 -3.33 0.15 3.05
C GLU A 102 -3.67 0.81 4.38
N ASP A 103 -2.92 1.83 4.81
CA ASP A 103 -3.19 2.61 6.02
C ASP A 103 -4.57 3.28 6.00
N LEU A 104 -5.03 3.71 4.83
CA LEU A 104 -6.36 4.30 4.63
C LEU A 104 -7.48 3.24 4.60
N GLY A 105 -7.15 1.96 4.76
CA GLY A 105 -8.12 0.87 4.74
C GLY A 105 -8.70 0.58 3.36
N ILE A 106 -8.05 1.00 2.28
CA ILE A 106 -8.48 0.70 0.92
C ILE A 106 -8.36 -0.81 0.67
N ASN A 107 -9.41 -1.42 0.11
CA ASN A 107 -9.49 -2.88 -0.04
C ASN A 107 -8.95 -3.41 -1.36
N GLY A 108 -8.93 -2.59 -2.39
CA GLY A 108 -8.41 -2.96 -3.71
C GLY A 108 -7.13 -2.20 -4.02
N ILE A 109 -5.98 -2.83 -3.84
CA ILE A 109 -4.67 -2.23 -4.05
C ILE A 109 -3.83 -3.16 -4.92
N GLY A 110 -3.26 -2.64 -6.00
CA GLY A 110 -2.28 -3.32 -6.84
C GLY A 110 -0.98 -2.56 -6.88
N LEU A 111 0.09 -3.20 -6.43
CA LEU A 111 1.44 -2.69 -6.57
C LEU A 111 1.92 -2.96 -8.00
N ASN A 112 2.58 -2.01 -8.64
CA ASN A 112 3.32 -2.23 -9.88
C ASN A 112 4.62 -1.43 -9.84
N CYS A 113 5.72 -2.12 -9.58
CA CYS A 113 7.07 -1.56 -9.58
C CYS A 113 7.88 -1.97 -10.82
N GLY A 114 7.25 -2.62 -11.81
CA GLY A 114 7.91 -3.11 -13.02
C GLY A 114 8.05 -2.06 -14.12
N GLY A 115 9.26 -1.94 -14.68
CA GLY A 115 9.51 -1.12 -15.86
C GLY A 115 9.51 0.39 -15.62
N ASN A 116 9.42 1.16 -16.72
CA ASN A 116 9.50 2.63 -16.71
C ASN A 116 8.22 3.34 -16.27
N HIS A 117 7.14 2.60 -15.93
CA HIS A 117 5.81 3.14 -15.60
C HIS A 117 5.30 2.53 -14.32
N SER A 118 5.92 2.93 -13.21
CA SER A 118 5.42 2.59 -11.88
C SER A 118 4.06 3.25 -11.66
N TYR A 119 3.01 2.44 -11.42
CA TYR A 119 1.69 2.91 -11.02
C TYR A 119 1.15 2.07 -9.87
N THR A 120 0.16 2.60 -9.17
CA THR A 120 -0.58 1.85 -8.16
C THR A 120 -2.02 1.73 -8.59
N HIS A 121 -2.54 0.51 -8.64
CA HIS A 121 -3.95 0.24 -8.85
C HIS A 121 -4.70 0.49 -7.55
N ILE A 122 -5.78 1.25 -7.62
CA ILE A 122 -6.69 1.54 -6.50
C ILE A 122 -8.10 1.20 -6.94
N ASP A 123 -8.86 0.46 -6.14
CA ASP A 123 -10.28 0.23 -6.41
C ASP A 123 -11.16 0.31 -5.16
N SER A 124 -12.45 0.61 -5.38
CA SER A 124 -13.45 0.81 -4.34
C SER A 124 -14.25 -0.46 -4.00
N ARG A 125 -13.61 -1.65 -4.06
CA ARG A 125 -14.27 -2.89 -3.66
C ARG A 125 -14.59 -2.92 -2.17
N SER A 126 -15.63 -3.68 -1.80
CA SER A 126 -16.01 -3.87 -0.41
C SER A 126 -14.97 -4.66 0.40
N ALA A 127 -15.00 -4.50 1.73
CA ALA A 127 -14.06 -5.14 2.65
C ALA A 127 -14.01 -6.68 2.54
N ALA A 128 -15.09 -7.32 2.15
CA ALA A 128 -15.19 -8.78 2.05
C ALA A 128 -14.24 -9.40 1.01
N ALA A 129 -13.80 -8.63 0.03
CA ALA A 129 -12.96 -9.12 -1.08
C ALA A 129 -11.69 -8.28 -1.22
N LYS A 130 -10.95 -8.10 -0.13
CA LYS A 130 -9.64 -7.46 -0.17
C LYS A 130 -8.74 -8.16 -1.18
N TRP A 131 -8.22 -7.40 -2.15
CA TRP A 131 -7.22 -7.86 -3.09
C TRP A 131 -5.99 -6.96 -2.98
N TRP A 132 -4.89 -7.56 -2.62
CA TRP A 132 -3.58 -6.96 -2.60
C TRP A 132 -2.68 -7.82 -3.47
N GLY A 133 -2.15 -7.25 -4.53
CA GLY A 133 -1.34 -7.97 -5.46
C GLY A 133 -0.24 -7.11 -6.03
N ASP A 134 0.76 -7.75 -6.60
CA ASP A 134 1.84 -7.11 -7.33
C ASP A 134 1.68 -7.39 -8.82
N GLU A 135 1.26 -6.38 -9.58
CA GLU A 135 1.03 -6.46 -11.02
C GLU A 135 2.33 -6.53 -11.84
N SER A 136 3.48 -6.29 -11.23
CA SER A 136 4.80 -6.49 -11.85
C SER A 136 5.18 -7.97 -11.92
N VAL A 137 4.51 -8.82 -11.13
CA VAL A 137 4.74 -10.27 -11.09
C VAL A 137 3.69 -10.99 -11.91
N LYS A 138 4.12 -11.94 -12.77
CA LYS A 138 3.21 -12.72 -13.60
C LYS A 138 2.14 -13.42 -12.74
N GLY A 139 0.85 -13.24 -13.14
CA GLY A 139 -0.29 -13.85 -12.47
C GLY A 139 -0.82 -13.03 -11.29
N TYR A 140 -0.32 -11.83 -11.05
CA TYR A 140 -0.78 -10.93 -9.99
C TYR A 140 -0.98 -11.64 -8.64
N PRO A 141 0.07 -12.23 -8.06
CA PRO A 141 -0.07 -13.01 -6.84
C PRO A 141 -0.58 -12.11 -5.71
N SER A 142 -1.52 -12.62 -4.92
CA SER A 142 -1.94 -11.93 -3.69
C SER A 142 -0.78 -11.87 -2.71
N ILE A 143 -0.50 -10.71 -2.12
CA ILE A 143 0.54 -10.53 -1.10
C ILE A 143 0.32 -11.47 0.09
N ARG A 144 -0.94 -11.74 0.46
CA ARG A 144 -1.27 -12.70 1.51
C ARG A 144 -0.82 -14.15 1.22
N ARG A 145 -0.64 -14.50 -0.05
CA ARG A 145 -0.14 -15.81 -0.47
C ARG A 145 1.37 -15.85 -0.60
N ILE A 146 2.01 -14.68 -0.67
CA ILE A 146 3.45 -14.54 -0.79
C ILE A 146 4.02 -14.44 0.63
N ASN A 147 4.82 -15.41 1.03
CA ASN A 147 5.59 -15.43 2.29
C ASN A 147 4.77 -15.22 3.58
N GLY A 148 3.45 -15.47 3.54
CA GLY A 148 2.59 -15.25 4.71
C GLY A 148 2.38 -13.80 5.10
N SER A 149 2.93 -12.84 4.35
CA SER A 149 2.76 -11.40 4.60
C SER A 149 1.30 -10.98 4.41
N THR A 150 0.81 -10.12 5.28
CA THR A 150 -0.52 -9.53 5.20
C THR A 150 -0.51 -8.05 4.87
N SER A 151 0.65 -7.41 4.76
CA SER A 151 0.78 -5.98 4.51
C SER A 151 1.76 -5.66 3.38
N PHE A 152 1.53 -4.51 2.72
CA PHE A 152 2.47 -3.96 1.74
C PHE A 152 3.77 -3.50 2.39
N TYR A 153 3.73 -3.05 3.64
CA TYR A 153 4.93 -2.70 4.39
C TYR A 153 5.88 -3.89 4.50
N ALA A 154 5.38 -5.05 4.93
CA ALA A 154 6.16 -6.28 5.02
C ALA A 154 6.66 -6.76 3.65
N TYR A 155 5.76 -6.77 2.65
CA TYR A 155 6.11 -7.22 1.29
C TYR A 155 7.19 -6.35 0.64
N CYS A 156 7.14 -5.02 0.85
CA CYS A 156 8.10 -4.07 0.29
C CYS A 156 9.36 -3.87 1.15
N GLY A 157 9.47 -4.55 2.28
CA GLY A 157 10.57 -4.36 3.24
C GLY A 157 10.63 -2.93 3.79
N MET A 158 9.46 -2.29 3.97
CA MET A 158 9.36 -0.91 4.41
C MET A 158 8.93 -0.82 5.87
N PRO A 159 9.55 0.06 6.67
CA PRO A 159 9.06 0.35 8.01
C PRO A 159 7.74 1.14 7.93
N ARG A 160 6.79 0.85 8.81
CA ARG A 160 5.62 1.73 8.99
C ARG A 160 6.07 3.05 9.60
N GLN A 161 5.78 4.16 8.90
CA GLN A 161 6.18 5.50 9.38
C GLN A 161 5.22 6.07 10.42
N ASP A 162 4.06 5.46 10.61
CA ASP A 162 2.98 5.89 11.50
C ASP A 162 2.99 5.17 12.86
N CYS A 163 4.10 4.55 13.23
CA CYS A 163 4.25 3.93 14.54
C CYS A 163 4.02 4.97 15.66
N PRO A 164 2.99 4.79 16.51
CA PRO A 164 2.65 5.78 17.55
C PRO A 164 3.62 5.76 18.74
N TYR A 165 4.60 4.87 18.71
CA TYR A 165 5.57 4.67 19.79
C TYR A 165 6.95 5.19 19.41
N THR A 166 7.74 5.57 20.39
CA THR A 166 9.12 6.03 20.18
C THR A 166 10.07 4.86 20.02
N ALA A 167 10.99 4.95 19.05
CA ALA A 167 12.03 3.95 18.87
C ALA A 167 12.89 3.80 20.15
N PRO A 168 13.35 2.58 20.47
CA PRO A 168 14.10 2.36 21.71
C PRO A 168 15.51 2.95 21.63
N ASP A 169 15.92 3.64 22.69
CA ASP A 169 17.30 4.12 22.89
C ASP A 169 18.23 3.01 23.41
N ALA A 170 17.68 2.01 24.08
CA ALA A 170 18.40 0.90 24.66
C ALA A 170 18.09 -0.42 23.92
N THR A 171 19.05 -1.36 23.98
CA THR A 171 18.85 -2.70 23.44
C THR A 171 17.70 -3.42 24.16
N ILE A 172 16.71 -3.87 23.37
CA ILE A 172 15.60 -4.68 23.87
C ILE A 172 16.03 -6.15 23.95
N ARG A 173 15.72 -6.77 25.08
CA ARG A 173 16.00 -8.19 25.40
C ARG A 173 14.78 -8.81 26.10
N TYR A 174 14.81 -10.11 26.32
CA TYR A 174 13.76 -10.77 27.06
C TYR A 174 13.48 -10.07 28.40
N GLY A 175 12.22 -9.82 28.70
CA GLY A 175 11.77 -9.12 29.89
C GLY A 175 11.82 -7.59 29.82
N SER A 176 12.38 -6.98 28.75
CA SER A 176 12.29 -5.52 28.54
C SER A 176 10.84 -5.04 28.50
N ARG A 177 10.58 -3.80 28.96
CA ARG A 177 9.23 -3.23 29.03
C ARG A 177 9.24 -1.78 28.58
N GLY A 178 8.04 -1.27 28.18
CA GLY A 178 7.79 0.14 27.87
C GLY A 178 7.57 0.42 26.38
N ASP A 179 7.54 1.71 26.02
CA ASP A 179 7.18 2.17 24.67
C ASP A 179 8.16 1.75 23.59
N GLY A 180 9.45 1.66 23.91
CA GLY A 180 10.44 1.10 22.98
C GLY A 180 10.15 -0.35 22.61
N VAL A 181 9.57 -1.16 23.55
CA VAL A 181 9.13 -2.52 23.25
C VAL A 181 7.85 -2.49 22.41
N ARG A 182 6.89 -1.60 22.69
CA ARG A 182 5.72 -1.43 21.83
C ARG A 182 6.11 -1.02 20.42
N TRP A 183 7.07 -0.10 20.29
CA TRP A 183 7.62 0.28 19.00
C TRP A 183 8.17 -0.93 18.25
N LEU A 184 9.02 -1.73 18.92
CA LEU A 184 9.62 -2.93 18.34
C LEU A 184 8.57 -3.95 17.91
N GLN A 185 7.60 -4.25 18.79
CA GLN A 185 6.48 -5.15 18.48
C GLN A 185 5.68 -4.65 17.29
N TYR A 186 5.38 -3.35 17.24
CA TYR A 186 4.67 -2.74 16.13
C TYR A 186 5.45 -2.87 14.81
N MET A 187 6.77 -2.63 14.83
CA MET A 187 7.62 -2.71 13.66
C MET A 187 7.79 -4.16 13.16
N LEU A 188 7.94 -5.11 14.08
CA LEU A 188 8.03 -6.54 13.75
C LEU A 188 6.70 -7.06 13.17
N ASP A 189 5.57 -6.71 13.78
CA ASP A 189 4.23 -7.08 13.29
C ASP A 189 3.98 -6.50 11.89
N ALA A 190 4.30 -5.21 11.68
CA ALA A 190 4.24 -4.56 10.39
C ALA A 190 5.15 -5.19 9.33
N ALA A 191 6.29 -5.74 9.76
CA ALA A 191 7.21 -6.49 8.91
C ALA A 191 6.78 -7.97 8.69
N GLY A 192 5.64 -8.39 9.27
CA GLY A 192 5.09 -9.74 9.08
C GLY A 192 5.58 -10.80 10.07
N TYR A 193 6.28 -10.40 11.13
CA TYR A 193 6.77 -11.32 12.18
C TYR A 193 5.82 -11.32 13.37
N ASP A 194 5.16 -12.46 13.65
CA ASP A 194 4.23 -12.61 14.79
C ASP A 194 4.97 -12.44 16.13
N CYS A 195 4.87 -11.26 16.70
CA CYS A 195 5.39 -10.94 18.02
C CYS A 195 4.32 -11.07 19.14
N GLY A 196 3.12 -11.47 18.80
CA GLY A 196 1.95 -11.50 19.70
C GLY A 196 1.28 -10.14 19.81
N LYS A 197 0.79 -9.81 21.00
CA LYS A 197 0.16 -8.51 21.26
C LYS A 197 1.23 -7.41 21.36
N ILE A 198 0.87 -6.21 20.93
CA ILE A 198 1.68 -4.99 21.15
C ILE A 198 1.39 -4.47 22.56
N ASP A 199 1.91 -5.17 23.56
CA ASP A 199 1.65 -4.91 24.99
C ASP A 199 2.80 -4.16 25.70
N GLY A 200 3.93 -4.02 25.02
CA GLY A 200 5.12 -3.37 25.57
C GLY A 200 5.92 -4.30 26.50
N ILE A 201 5.76 -5.63 26.37
CA ILE A 201 6.52 -6.63 27.12
C ILE A 201 7.25 -7.54 26.14
N ALA A 202 8.58 -7.54 26.17
CA ALA A 202 9.40 -8.42 25.31
C ALA A 202 9.37 -9.85 25.86
N GLY A 203 8.31 -10.58 25.56
CA GLY A 203 8.12 -11.98 25.94
C GLY A 203 8.70 -12.95 24.91
N VAL A 204 8.41 -14.25 25.08
CA VAL A 204 8.95 -15.34 24.25
C VAL A 204 8.63 -15.11 22.77
N LYS A 205 7.38 -14.71 22.42
CA LYS A 205 6.99 -14.43 21.04
C LYS A 205 7.76 -13.25 20.43
N THR A 206 7.92 -12.16 21.19
CA THR A 206 8.69 -11.00 20.74
C THR A 206 10.14 -11.39 20.45
N ILE A 207 10.79 -12.18 21.31
CA ILE A 207 12.17 -12.63 21.09
C ILE A 207 12.27 -13.59 19.90
N ALA A 208 11.28 -14.46 19.70
CA ALA A 208 11.22 -15.33 18.52
C ALA A 208 11.10 -14.51 17.22
N ALA A 209 10.26 -13.49 17.22
CA ALA A 209 10.09 -12.56 16.09
C ALA A 209 11.38 -11.78 15.78
N ILE A 210 12.09 -11.29 16.81
CA ILE A 210 13.41 -10.65 16.63
C ILE A 210 14.38 -11.60 15.93
N ARG A 211 14.51 -12.85 16.39
CA ARG A 211 15.41 -13.82 15.78
C ARG A 211 15.05 -14.16 14.35
N ALA A 212 13.77 -14.36 14.07
CA ALA A 212 13.28 -14.61 12.72
C ALA A 212 13.60 -13.44 11.78
N TYR A 213 13.35 -12.21 12.23
CA TYR A 213 13.72 -10.99 11.50
C TYR A 213 15.24 -10.92 11.25
N GLN A 214 16.05 -11.14 12.30
CA GLN A 214 17.52 -11.10 12.20
C GLN A 214 18.04 -12.12 11.18
N GLN A 215 17.50 -13.34 11.19
CA GLN A 215 17.90 -14.42 10.29
C GLN A 215 17.62 -14.06 8.83
N GLU A 216 16.42 -13.55 8.54
CA GLU A 216 16.00 -13.21 7.19
C GLU A 216 16.76 -11.99 6.64
N HIS A 217 17.21 -11.07 7.52
CA HIS A 217 17.92 -9.86 7.14
C HIS A 217 19.47 -9.96 7.30
N GLY A 218 20.00 -11.17 7.50
CA GLY A 218 21.45 -11.37 7.58
C GLY A 218 22.11 -10.71 8.79
N LEU A 219 21.36 -10.48 9.87
CA LEU A 219 21.87 -9.93 11.13
C LEU A 219 22.32 -11.05 12.07
N ALA A 220 23.05 -10.70 13.14
CA ALA A 220 23.38 -11.64 14.21
C ALA A 220 22.09 -12.14 14.88
N VAL A 221 21.83 -13.45 14.88
CA VAL A 221 20.60 -14.08 15.40
C VAL A 221 20.72 -14.30 16.91
N ASP A 222 20.83 -13.21 17.66
CA ASP A 222 21.01 -13.22 19.12
C ASP A 222 19.71 -13.00 19.91
N GLY A 223 18.62 -12.55 19.23
CA GLY A 223 17.37 -12.20 19.86
C GLY A 223 17.42 -10.87 20.62
N LEU A 224 18.41 -10.03 20.36
CA LEU A 224 18.59 -8.70 20.94
C LEU A 224 18.27 -7.62 19.89
N ALA A 225 17.28 -6.77 20.14
CA ALA A 225 17.04 -5.65 19.26
C ALA A 225 17.90 -4.45 19.67
N GLY A 226 19.16 -4.48 19.26
CA GLY A 226 20.12 -3.39 19.39
C GLY A 226 20.09 -2.44 18.19
N LYS A 227 21.04 -1.50 18.12
CA LYS A 227 21.12 -0.46 17.08
C LYS A 227 21.05 -1.00 15.66
N LYS A 228 21.70 -2.12 15.35
CA LYS A 228 21.68 -2.73 14.01
C LYS A 228 20.30 -3.27 13.63
N THR A 229 19.63 -3.96 14.56
CA THR A 229 18.27 -4.49 14.34
C THR A 229 17.25 -3.34 14.21
N VAL A 230 17.36 -2.32 15.07
CA VAL A 230 16.51 -1.12 15.00
C VAL A 230 16.72 -0.35 13.70
N ALA A 231 17.97 -0.17 13.27
CA ALA A 231 18.29 0.50 12.00
C ALA A 231 17.70 -0.28 10.80
N ALA A 232 17.86 -1.60 10.78
CA ALA A 232 17.28 -2.44 9.72
C ALA A 232 15.74 -2.32 9.67
N LEU A 233 15.06 -2.32 10.84
CA LEU A 233 13.60 -2.12 10.92
C LEU A 233 13.15 -0.74 10.46
N THR A 234 14.02 0.28 10.51
CA THR A 234 13.71 1.65 10.04
C THR A 234 14.15 1.90 8.61
N GLY A 235 14.80 0.94 7.95
CA GLY A 235 15.31 1.09 6.59
C GLY A 235 16.48 2.10 6.46
N LYS A 236 17.21 2.32 7.54
CA LYS A 236 18.36 3.25 7.61
C LYS A 236 19.69 2.50 7.56
#